data_8c7139c3c7b8897623dff8fd977c50eb
#
_entry.id   8c7139c3c7b8897623dff8fd977c50eb
#
_cell.length_a   1.000
_cell.length_b   1.000
_cell.length_c   1.000
_cell.angle_alpha   90.00
_cell.angle_beta   90.00
_cell.angle_gamma   90.00
#
_symmetry.space_group_name_H-M   'P 1'
#
loop_
_entity.id
_entity.type
_entity.pdbx_description
1 polymer ?
#
loop_
_entity_poly.entity_id
_entity_poly.type
_entity_poly.pdbx_seq_one_letter_code
_entity_poly.pdbx_strand_id
1 'polypeptide(L)'
;MNLCDIRDIKALLGRHGFHFSKSMGQNFLIEDWVPRDIAEASGADKNHAVLEIGPGIGPLTQQLCRRAAKVTAVELDKALYPVLAETMAGEDNFTLIPGDIMKLDIPALVDEHFEGLTPLVCANLPYNITTPVLTALVEAKRFEAITVMIQKEVALRIAARPGTGDYGAFSLFMQYHTEPEVLFDVPPECFLPAPKVTSAVLRCRVRKEPAVSPQCGEEFFFRTVRAAFAQRRKTLLNSLSSVFGGQLGKDTLAQIIERCGFDPTVRGERLGLSEFAALADELYKELHK
;
A
#
# COMPACT_ATOMS: atom_id res chain seq x y z
N MET A 1 -30.78 4.95 -5.45
CA MET A 1 -30.23 4.96 -4.08
C MET A 1 -28.85 5.59 -4.15
N ASN A 2 -28.57 6.58 -3.29
CA ASN A 2 -27.25 7.20 -3.19
C ASN A 2 -26.45 6.52 -2.06
N LEU A 3 -25.37 5.82 -2.38
CA LEU A 3 -24.53 5.09 -1.41
C LEU A 3 -23.65 6.02 -0.55
N CYS A 4 -23.75 7.34 -0.74
CA CYS A 4 -23.12 8.35 0.11
C CYS A 4 -24.16 9.21 0.89
N ASP A 5 -25.47 9.03 0.70
CA ASP A 5 -26.50 9.66 1.53
C ASP A 5 -26.71 8.84 2.82
N ILE A 6 -26.57 9.48 3.96
CA ILE A 6 -26.67 8.83 5.28
C ILE A 6 -28.04 8.14 5.49
N ARG A 7 -29.14 8.69 4.94
CA ARG A 7 -30.48 8.11 5.08
C ARG A 7 -30.59 6.85 4.23
N ASP A 8 -30.09 6.89 3.00
CA ASP A 8 -30.07 5.73 2.10
C ASP A 8 -29.17 4.62 2.69
N ILE A 9 -27.99 4.97 3.21
CA ILE A 9 -27.08 4.03 3.88
C ILE A 9 -27.78 3.36 5.07
N LYS A 10 -28.40 4.13 5.97
CA LYS A 10 -29.10 3.59 7.14
C LYS A 10 -30.28 2.71 6.73
N ALA A 11 -31.04 3.09 5.71
CA ALA A 11 -32.14 2.30 5.21
C ALA A 11 -31.67 0.97 4.59
N LEU A 12 -30.60 1.02 3.80
CA LEU A 12 -29.95 -0.16 3.19
C LEU A 12 -29.47 -1.14 4.28
N LEU A 13 -28.64 -0.64 5.20
CA LEU A 13 -28.07 -1.47 6.27
C LEU A 13 -29.16 -2.03 7.21
N GLY A 14 -30.23 -1.24 7.49
CA GLY A 14 -31.36 -1.67 8.29
C GLY A 14 -32.14 -2.82 7.64
N ARG A 15 -32.35 -2.80 6.31
CA ARG A 15 -33.01 -3.89 5.58
C ARG A 15 -32.25 -5.21 5.66
N HIS A 16 -30.91 -5.11 5.68
CA HIS A 16 -30.03 -6.29 5.76
C HIS A 16 -29.65 -6.68 7.19
N GLY A 17 -30.19 -5.99 8.23
CA GLY A 17 -29.82 -6.25 9.62
C GLY A 17 -28.33 -6.07 9.93
N PHE A 18 -27.66 -5.20 9.16
CA PHE A 18 -26.22 -5.00 9.28
C PHE A 18 -25.88 -4.13 10.49
N HIS A 19 -24.84 -4.52 11.23
CA HIS A 19 -24.30 -3.79 12.36
C HIS A 19 -22.79 -3.54 12.15
N PHE A 20 -22.38 -2.29 12.39
CA PHE A 20 -20.96 -1.93 12.27
C PHE A 20 -20.07 -2.77 13.18
N SER A 21 -19.03 -3.35 12.60
CA SER A 21 -18.00 -4.08 13.32
C SER A 21 -16.77 -3.21 13.53
N LYS A 22 -16.47 -2.84 14.78
CA LYS A 22 -15.23 -2.10 15.11
C LYS A 22 -13.96 -2.90 14.76
N SER A 23 -14.00 -4.21 14.86
CA SER A 23 -12.87 -5.07 14.57
C SER A 23 -12.51 -5.11 13.07
N MET A 24 -13.47 -4.83 12.20
CA MET A 24 -13.27 -4.76 10.75
C MET A 24 -12.77 -3.39 10.26
N GLY A 25 -12.70 -2.38 11.13
CA GLY A 25 -12.25 -1.03 10.76
C GLY A 25 -13.14 -0.34 9.73
N GLN A 26 -14.44 -0.68 9.70
CA GLN A 26 -15.41 -0.17 8.71
C GLN A 26 -15.72 1.30 8.92
N ASN A 27 -15.44 2.12 7.90
CA ASN A 27 -15.78 3.53 7.81
C ASN A 27 -16.37 3.76 6.41
N PHE A 28 -17.70 3.92 6.31
CA PHE A 28 -18.37 4.12 5.02
C PHE A 28 -18.29 5.58 4.58
N LEU A 29 -18.07 5.80 3.30
CA LEU A 29 -18.06 7.13 2.71
C LEU A 29 -19.47 7.72 2.68
N ILE A 30 -19.58 9.00 3.07
CA ILE A 30 -20.85 9.75 3.09
C ILE A 30 -20.81 11.04 2.26
N GLU A 31 -19.75 11.23 1.48
CA GLU A 31 -19.56 12.37 0.58
C GLU A 31 -19.29 11.87 -0.83
N ASP A 32 -20.12 12.23 -1.80
CA ASP A 32 -20.10 11.72 -3.18
C ASP A 32 -18.80 12.03 -3.95
N TRP A 33 -18.15 13.15 -3.61
CA TRP A 33 -16.92 13.56 -4.27
C TRP A 33 -15.77 12.57 -3.99
N VAL A 34 -15.74 11.96 -2.79
CA VAL A 34 -14.63 11.08 -2.38
C VAL A 34 -14.50 9.86 -3.29
N PRO A 35 -15.50 8.98 -3.43
CA PRO A 35 -15.38 7.81 -4.30
C PRO A 35 -15.22 8.19 -5.78
N ARG A 36 -15.83 9.30 -6.23
CA ARG A 36 -15.68 9.82 -7.60
C ARG A 36 -14.22 10.20 -7.87
N ASP A 37 -13.63 11.01 -7.00
CA ASP A 37 -12.29 11.56 -7.19
C ASP A 37 -11.21 10.47 -6.99
N ILE A 38 -11.42 9.49 -6.11
CA ILE A 38 -10.56 8.30 -5.99
C ILE A 38 -10.58 7.48 -7.28
N ALA A 39 -11.78 7.17 -7.80
CA ALA A 39 -11.92 6.42 -9.04
C ALA A 39 -11.29 7.16 -10.24
N GLU A 40 -11.41 8.50 -10.29
CA GLU A 40 -10.74 9.31 -11.29
C GLU A 40 -9.22 9.29 -11.15
N ALA A 41 -8.73 9.45 -9.93
CA ALA A 41 -7.31 9.42 -9.61
C ALA A 41 -6.65 8.05 -9.91
N SER A 42 -7.42 6.96 -9.94
CA SER A 42 -6.91 5.65 -10.31
C SER A 42 -6.43 5.57 -11.76
N GLY A 43 -6.93 6.45 -12.63
CA GLY A 43 -6.67 6.41 -14.06
C GLY A 43 -7.40 5.30 -14.82
N ALA A 44 -8.32 4.58 -14.16
CA ALA A 44 -9.06 3.48 -14.77
C ALA A 44 -9.91 3.95 -15.95
N ASP A 45 -9.82 3.21 -17.06
CA ASP A 45 -10.64 3.34 -18.27
C ASP A 45 -11.03 1.96 -18.83
N LYS A 46 -11.59 1.91 -20.02
CA LYS A 46 -12.07 0.67 -20.64
C LYS A 46 -10.97 -0.30 -21.12
N ASN A 47 -9.69 0.05 -20.93
CA ASN A 47 -8.57 -0.86 -21.12
C ASN A 47 -8.11 -1.52 -19.81
N HIS A 48 -8.72 -1.16 -18.68
CA HIS A 48 -8.27 -1.59 -17.37
C HIS A 48 -9.25 -2.54 -16.70
N ALA A 49 -8.70 -3.49 -15.93
CA ALA A 49 -9.39 -4.23 -14.89
C ALA A 49 -8.91 -3.75 -13.52
N VAL A 50 -9.85 -3.54 -12.60
CA VAL A 50 -9.55 -3.00 -11.27
C VAL A 50 -9.81 -4.04 -10.20
N LEU A 51 -8.80 -4.29 -9.35
CA LEU A 51 -8.96 -4.99 -8.08
C LEU A 51 -9.32 -3.99 -6.99
N GLU A 52 -10.48 -4.15 -6.37
CA GLU A 52 -10.88 -3.40 -5.19
C GLU A 52 -10.80 -4.29 -3.94
N ILE A 53 -10.29 -3.76 -2.84
CA ILE A 53 -10.17 -4.49 -1.57
C ILE A 53 -11.06 -3.81 -0.54
N GLY A 54 -12.03 -4.56 -0.01
CA GLY A 54 -13.00 -4.06 0.95
C GLY A 54 -13.97 -3.04 0.34
N PRO A 55 -14.81 -3.42 -0.63
CA PRO A 55 -15.77 -2.52 -1.30
C PRO A 55 -16.80 -1.92 -0.33
N GLY A 56 -16.99 -2.53 0.84
CA GLY A 56 -17.98 -2.10 1.81
C GLY A 56 -19.41 -2.24 1.26
N ILE A 57 -20.13 -1.12 1.16
CA ILE A 57 -21.46 -1.08 0.54
C ILE A 57 -21.44 -0.68 -0.94
N GLY A 58 -20.25 -0.46 -1.54
CA GLY A 58 -20.04 -0.28 -2.96
C GLY A 58 -19.98 1.14 -3.53
N PRO A 59 -19.79 2.24 -2.76
CA PRO A 59 -19.79 3.58 -3.35
C PRO A 59 -18.59 3.80 -4.30
N LEU A 60 -17.41 3.31 -3.96
CA LEU A 60 -16.24 3.37 -4.84
C LEU A 60 -16.40 2.37 -5.99
N THR A 61 -16.90 1.17 -5.71
CA THR A 61 -17.16 0.12 -6.71
C THR A 61 -18.01 0.62 -7.86
N GLN A 62 -19.12 1.34 -7.59
CA GLN A 62 -19.97 1.92 -8.63
C GLN A 62 -19.22 2.92 -9.52
N GLN A 63 -18.37 3.76 -8.94
CA GLN A 63 -17.57 4.71 -9.70
C GLN A 63 -16.52 4.01 -10.58
N LEU A 64 -15.93 2.92 -10.07
CA LEU A 64 -14.99 2.08 -10.82
C LEU A 64 -15.69 1.33 -11.97
N CYS A 65 -16.86 0.76 -11.76
CA CYS A 65 -17.63 0.06 -12.80
C CYS A 65 -17.99 0.96 -13.98
N ARG A 66 -18.30 2.23 -13.74
CA ARG A 66 -18.56 3.22 -14.79
C ARG A 66 -17.33 3.49 -15.66
N ARG A 67 -16.12 3.42 -15.11
CA ARG A 67 -14.86 3.76 -15.77
C ARG A 67 -14.16 2.56 -16.38
N ALA A 68 -13.93 1.52 -15.58
CA ALA A 68 -13.16 0.33 -15.96
C ALA A 68 -13.94 -0.61 -16.90
N ALA A 69 -13.19 -1.47 -17.60
CA ALA A 69 -13.78 -2.59 -18.33
C ALA A 69 -14.32 -3.66 -17.38
N LYS A 70 -13.60 -3.92 -16.28
CA LYS A 70 -13.94 -4.93 -15.28
C LYS A 70 -13.54 -4.46 -13.89
N VAL A 71 -14.35 -4.80 -12.88
CA VAL A 71 -14.07 -4.57 -11.46
C VAL A 71 -14.25 -5.89 -10.72
N THR A 72 -13.20 -6.32 -10.04
CA THR A 72 -13.24 -7.49 -9.16
C THR A 72 -12.95 -7.01 -7.74
N ALA A 73 -13.90 -7.24 -6.82
CA ALA A 73 -13.74 -6.82 -5.44
C ALA A 73 -13.59 -8.02 -4.51
N VAL A 74 -12.68 -7.92 -3.55
CA VAL A 74 -12.49 -8.92 -2.50
C VAL A 74 -13.06 -8.37 -1.19
N GLU A 75 -14.06 -9.07 -0.60
CA GLU A 75 -14.69 -8.66 0.65
C GLU A 75 -14.57 -9.79 1.71
N LEU A 76 -14.12 -9.40 2.90
CA LEU A 76 -13.95 -10.30 4.03
C LEU A 76 -15.25 -10.49 4.82
N ASP A 77 -16.03 -9.40 4.96
CA ASP A 77 -17.23 -9.41 5.80
C ASP A 77 -18.43 -10.03 5.07
N LYS A 78 -18.77 -11.25 5.48
CA LYS A 78 -19.91 -11.99 4.94
C LYS A 78 -21.26 -11.27 5.08
N ALA A 79 -21.38 -10.38 6.08
CA ALA A 79 -22.60 -9.60 6.28
C ALA A 79 -22.81 -8.56 5.16
N LEU A 80 -21.76 -8.19 4.42
CA LEU A 80 -21.82 -7.25 3.30
C LEU A 80 -22.16 -7.93 1.96
N TYR A 81 -22.06 -9.25 1.82
CA TYR A 81 -22.35 -9.93 0.55
C TYR A 81 -23.77 -9.68 0.03
N PRO A 82 -24.85 -9.82 0.84
CA PRO A 82 -26.18 -9.52 0.36
C PRO A 82 -26.41 -8.02 0.10
N VAL A 83 -25.70 -7.13 0.83
CA VAL A 83 -25.72 -5.70 0.59
C VAL A 83 -25.11 -5.38 -0.77
N LEU A 84 -23.94 -5.93 -1.08
CA LEU A 84 -23.26 -5.78 -2.37
C LEU A 84 -24.08 -6.38 -3.52
N ALA A 85 -24.73 -7.52 -3.31
CA ALA A 85 -25.63 -8.10 -4.31
C ALA A 85 -26.78 -7.15 -4.67
N GLU A 86 -27.34 -6.40 -3.70
CA GLU A 86 -28.35 -5.38 -3.96
C GLU A 86 -27.76 -4.14 -4.63
N THR A 87 -26.66 -3.60 -4.10
CA THR A 87 -26.09 -2.32 -4.57
C THR A 87 -25.43 -2.40 -5.93
N MET A 88 -24.95 -3.57 -6.31
CA MET A 88 -24.24 -3.83 -7.55
C MET A 88 -25.09 -4.59 -8.59
N ALA A 89 -26.39 -4.82 -8.34
CA ALA A 89 -27.27 -5.62 -9.20
C ALA A 89 -27.39 -5.09 -10.66
N GLY A 90 -27.04 -3.83 -10.92
CA GLY A 90 -27.06 -3.23 -12.26
C GLY A 90 -25.71 -3.11 -12.95
N GLU A 91 -24.64 -3.67 -12.36
CA GLU A 91 -23.27 -3.54 -12.86
C GLU A 91 -22.80 -4.87 -13.47
N ASP A 92 -22.91 -5.01 -14.79
CA ASP A 92 -22.59 -6.25 -15.51
C ASP A 92 -21.07 -6.58 -15.50
N ASN A 93 -20.23 -5.59 -15.24
CA ASN A 93 -18.77 -5.71 -15.20
C ASN A 93 -18.20 -5.89 -13.79
N PHE A 94 -19.05 -6.18 -12.81
CA PHE A 94 -18.66 -6.41 -11.42
C PHE A 94 -18.58 -7.90 -11.05
N THR A 95 -17.54 -8.26 -10.31
CA THR A 95 -17.38 -9.60 -9.72
C THR A 95 -17.00 -9.49 -8.26
N LEU A 96 -17.75 -10.12 -7.35
CA LEU A 96 -17.41 -10.24 -5.93
C LEU A 96 -16.67 -11.55 -5.66
N ILE A 97 -15.53 -11.48 -5.01
CA ILE A 97 -14.79 -12.61 -4.47
C ILE A 97 -14.89 -12.57 -2.94
N PRO A 98 -15.62 -13.52 -2.33
CA PRO A 98 -15.67 -13.69 -0.88
C PRO A 98 -14.32 -14.16 -0.34
N GLY A 99 -13.70 -13.42 0.58
CA GLY A 99 -12.45 -13.87 1.18
C GLY A 99 -11.60 -12.80 1.83
N ASP A 100 -10.48 -13.26 2.36
CA ASP A 100 -9.42 -12.44 2.94
C ASP A 100 -8.32 -12.24 1.90
N ILE A 101 -8.10 -11.02 1.44
CA ILE A 101 -7.07 -10.69 0.44
C ILE A 101 -5.68 -11.19 0.87
N MET A 102 -5.40 -11.24 2.17
CA MET A 102 -4.12 -11.70 2.70
C MET A 102 -3.92 -13.22 2.59
N LYS A 103 -4.97 -13.97 2.22
CA LYS A 103 -4.94 -15.44 2.06
C LYS A 103 -5.13 -15.87 0.61
N LEU A 104 -5.41 -14.94 -0.29
CA LEU A 104 -5.58 -15.23 -1.71
C LEU A 104 -4.22 -15.18 -2.43
N ASP A 105 -4.08 -15.99 -3.44
CA ASP A 105 -3.00 -15.90 -4.43
C ASP A 105 -3.34 -14.74 -5.39
N ILE A 106 -2.79 -13.55 -5.11
CA ILE A 106 -3.07 -12.34 -5.89
C ILE A 106 -2.64 -12.50 -7.37
N PRO A 107 -1.45 -13.01 -7.69
CA PRO A 107 -1.10 -13.35 -9.07
C PRO A 107 -2.12 -14.23 -9.78
N ALA A 108 -2.52 -15.35 -9.18
CA ALA A 108 -3.50 -16.25 -9.77
C ALA A 108 -4.87 -15.57 -9.97
N LEU A 109 -5.32 -14.77 -8.98
CA LEU A 109 -6.55 -13.99 -9.08
C LEU A 109 -6.52 -13.02 -10.27
N VAL A 110 -5.39 -12.31 -10.45
CA VAL A 110 -5.23 -11.38 -11.59
C VAL A 110 -5.21 -12.14 -12.90
N ASP A 111 -4.46 -13.24 -12.99
CA ASP A 111 -4.35 -14.05 -14.21
C ASP A 111 -5.71 -14.64 -14.61
N GLU A 112 -6.56 -15.07 -13.64
CA GLU A 112 -7.90 -15.60 -13.87
C GLU A 112 -8.93 -14.53 -14.28
N HIS A 113 -8.90 -13.37 -13.62
CA HIS A 113 -9.99 -12.39 -13.75
C HIS A 113 -9.68 -11.24 -14.71
N PHE A 114 -8.42 -10.95 -15.06
CA PHE A 114 -8.02 -9.72 -15.76
C PHE A 114 -7.41 -9.97 -17.15
N GLU A 115 -7.66 -11.14 -17.73
CA GLU A 115 -7.11 -11.51 -19.05
C GLU A 115 -7.38 -10.44 -20.11
N GLY A 116 -6.33 -10.02 -20.81
CA GLY A 116 -6.39 -9.02 -21.88
C GLY A 116 -6.56 -7.56 -21.44
N LEU A 117 -6.61 -7.28 -20.13
CA LEU A 117 -6.78 -5.95 -19.57
C LEU A 117 -5.56 -5.57 -18.72
N THR A 118 -5.28 -4.27 -18.61
CA THR A 118 -4.24 -3.76 -17.72
C THR A 118 -4.72 -3.77 -16.27
N PRO A 119 -4.04 -4.48 -15.36
CA PRO A 119 -4.47 -4.57 -13.96
C PRO A 119 -4.15 -3.31 -13.17
N LEU A 120 -5.13 -2.76 -12.47
CA LEU A 120 -5.00 -1.70 -11.49
C LEU A 120 -5.53 -2.14 -10.13
N VAL A 121 -5.08 -1.48 -9.07
CA VAL A 121 -5.71 -1.54 -7.75
C VAL A 121 -6.31 -0.18 -7.43
N CYS A 122 -7.56 -0.18 -6.94
CA CYS A 122 -8.17 1.02 -6.39
C CYS A 122 -9.03 0.65 -5.18
N ALA A 123 -8.71 1.18 -3.99
CA ALA A 123 -9.39 0.77 -2.76
C ALA A 123 -9.37 1.83 -1.66
N ASN A 124 -10.41 1.80 -0.81
CA ASN A 124 -10.40 2.43 0.51
C ASN A 124 -9.97 1.38 1.53
N LEU A 125 -8.68 1.32 1.87
CA LEU A 125 -8.14 0.23 2.69
C LEU A 125 -8.46 0.39 4.18
N PRO A 126 -8.85 -0.70 4.86
CA PRO A 126 -8.88 -0.71 6.32
C PRO A 126 -7.50 -0.39 6.91
N TYR A 127 -7.45 0.53 7.90
CA TYR A 127 -6.18 1.07 8.38
C TYR A 127 -5.26 0.04 9.03
N ASN A 128 -5.85 -0.98 9.67
CA ASN A 128 -5.11 -2.04 10.39
C ASN A 128 -4.35 -3.01 9.46
N ILE A 129 -4.72 -3.09 8.18
CA ILE A 129 -4.08 -3.99 7.20
C ILE A 129 -3.36 -3.26 6.07
N THR A 130 -3.27 -1.93 6.13
CA THR A 130 -2.69 -1.11 5.05
C THR A 130 -1.28 -1.57 4.65
N THR A 131 -0.36 -1.68 5.60
CA THR A 131 1.03 -2.06 5.30
C THR A 131 1.16 -3.47 4.71
N PRO A 132 0.60 -4.54 5.32
CA PRO A 132 0.70 -5.87 4.73
C PRO A 132 0.01 -6.00 3.37
N VAL A 133 -1.13 -5.33 3.16
CA VAL A 133 -1.82 -5.34 1.86
C VAL A 133 -0.98 -4.65 0.79
N LEU A 134 -0.44 -3.45 1.05
CA LEU A 134 0.42 -2.75 0.09
C LEU A 134 1.67 -3.57 -0.25
N THR A 135 2.28 -4.22 0.75
CA THR A 135 3.41 -5.12 0.52
C THR A 135 3.03 -6.26 -0.43
N ALA A 136 1.94 -6.98 -0.15
CA ALA A 136 1.48 -8.09 -0.97
C ALA A 136 1.13 -7.67 -2.41
N LEU A 137 0.50 -6.50 -2.59
CA LEU A 137 0.16 -5.96 -3.90
C LEU A 137 1.40 -5.62 -4.73
N VAL A 138 2.41 -5.03 -4.11
CA VAL A 138 3.69 -4.69 -4.75
C VAL A 138 4.47 -5.95 -5.12
N GLU A 139 4.56 -6.91 -4.19
CA GLU A 139 5.25 -8.18 -4.39
C GLU A 139 4.59 -9.08 -5.45
N ALA A 140 3.29 -8.94 -5.65
CA ALA A 140 2.57 -9.64 -6.71
C ALA A 140 3.07 -9.31 -8.13
N LYS A 141 3.66 -8.13 -8.35
CA LYS A 141 4.25 -7.68 -9.64
C LYS A 141 3.28 -7.83 -10.82
N ARG A 142 1.99 -7.54 -10.60
CA ARG A 142 0.93 -7.68 -11.61
C ARG A 142 0.30 -6.35 -12.01
N PHE A 143 0.37 -5.35 -11.15
CA PHE A 143 -0.38 -4.10 -11.31
C PHE A 143 0.47 -3.00 -11.94
N GLU A 144 -0.17 -2.16 -12.78
CA GLU A 144 0.45 -0.96 -13.32
C GLU A 144 0.48 0.16 -12.28
N ALA A 145 -0.61 0.31 -11.53
CA ALA A 145 -0.71 1.29 -10.46
C ALA A 145 -1.60 0.80 -9.30
N ILE A 146 -1.30 1.29 -8.12
CA ILE A 146 -2.02 1.04 -6.88
C ILE A 146 -2.48 2.40 -6.34
N THR A 147 -3.78 2.68 -6.40
CA THR A 147 -4.39 3.90 -5.86
C THR A 147 -5.21 3.55 -4.64
N VAL A 148 -4.83 4.06 -3.49
CA VAL A 148 -5.47 3.69 -2.23
C VAL A 148 -5.73 4.90 -1.36
N MET A 149 -6.87 4.89 -0.65
CA MET A 149 -7.11 5.80 0.45
C MET A 149 -6.71 5.10 1.75
N ILE A 150 -5.83 5.75 2.50
CA ILE A 150 -5.22 5.25 3.73
C ILE A 150 -5.08 6.39 4.75
N GLN A 151 -4.64 6.09 5.98
CA GLN A 151 -4.30 7.14 6.93
C GLN A 151 -3.23 8.08 6.36
N LYS A 152 -3.44 9.39 6.50
CA LYS A 152 -2.51 10.42 5.99
C LYS A 152 -1.08 10.23 6.47
N GLU A 153 -0.89 9.88 7.73
CA GLU A 153 0.43 9.58 8.29
C GLU A 153 1.15 8.47 7.51
N VAL A 154 0.42 7.41 7.14
CA VAL A 154 1.01 6.29 6.38
C VAL A 154 1.33 6.71 4.95
N ALA A 155 0.45 7.49 4.30
CA ALA A 155 0.70 8.03 2.96
C ALA A 155 1.95 8.93 2.94
N LEU A 156 2.08 9.84 3.92
CA LEU A 156 3.24 10.72 4.05
C LEU A 156 4.53 9.92 4.33
N ARG A 157 4.45 8.85 5.14
CA ARG A 157 5.59 7.95 5.38
C ARG A 157 6.05 7.24 4.11
N ILE A 158 5.12 6.76 3.28
CA ILE A 158 5.45 6.10 2.01
C ILE A 158 6.15 7.07 1.05
N ALA A 159 5.66 8.31 0.96
CA ALA A 159 6.21 9.35 0.08
C ALA A 159 7.37 10.16 0.71
N ALA A 160 7.78 9.84 1.95
CA ALA A 160 8.79 10.59 2.68
C ALA A 160 10.16 10.54 2.00
N ARG A 161 10.91 11.65 2.11
CA ARG A 161 12.28 11.77 1.58
C ARG A 161 13.32 11.44 2.65
N PRO A 162 14.52 10.99 2.26
CA PRO A 162 15.63 10.82 3.19
C PRO A 162 15.85 12.07 4.05
N GLY A 163 16.12 11.87 5.33
CA GLY A 163 16.37 12.93 6.29
C GLY A 163 15.13 13.53 6.95
N THR A 164 13.92 13.09 6.58
CA THR A 164 12.67 13.51 7.24
C THR A 164 12.27 12.54 8.35
N GLY A 165 11.45 13.02 9.31
CA GLY A 165 11.02 12.23 10.47
C GLY A 165 10.15 11.04 10.12
N ASP A 166 9.45 11.04 8.99
CA ASP A 166 8.55 9.97 8.56
C ASP A 166 9.25 8.89 7.72
N TYR A 167 10.47 9.19 7.23
CA TYR A 167 11.22 8.28 6.38
C TYR A 167 11.70 7.02 7.12
N GLY A 168 11.56 5.86 6.49
CA GLY A 168 11.93 4.59 7.08
C GLY A 168 12.01 3.43 6.08
N ALA A 169 12.20 2.22 6.59
CA ALA A 169 12.34 1.02 5.76
C ALA A 169 11.15 0.81 4.81
N PHE A 170 9.92 1.14 5.24
CA PHE A 170 8.74 1.01 4.39
C PHE A 170 8.69 2.07 3.28
N SER A 171 9.21 3.29 3.54
CA SER A 171 9.39 4.30 2.48
C SER A 171 10.33 3.77 1.39
N LEU A 172 11.47 3.20 1.79
CA LEU A 172 12.43 2.60 0.86
C LEU A 172 11.84 1.43 0.08
N PHE A 173 11.11 0.52 0.75
CA PHE A 173 10.44 -0.60 0.08
C PHE A 173 9.47 -0.11 -1.00
N MET A 174 8.57 0.81 -0.65
CA MET A 174 7.59 1.33 -1.60
C MET A 174 8.26 2.10 -2.75
N GLN A 175 9.26 2.94 -2.46
CA GLN A 175 9.96 3.74 -3.48
C GLN A 175 10.92 2.93 -4.35
N TYR A 176 11.39 1.78 -3.87
CA TYR A 176 12.17 0.83 -4.67
C TYR A 176 11.33 0.23 -5.79
N HIS A 177 10.09 -0.13 -5.50
CA HIS A 177 9.18 -0.80 -6.43
C HIS A 177 8.22 0.15 -7.16
N THR A 178 7.96 1.34 -6.61
CA THR A 178 6.92 2.24 -7.12
C THR A 178 7.36 3.71 -7.11
N GLU A 179 6.54 4.56 -7.72
CA GLU A 179 6.59 6.02 -7.62
C GLU A 179 5.37 6.50 -6.82
N PRO A 180 5.51 6.69 -5.49
CA PRO A 180 4.40 7.13 -4.66
C PRO A 180 4.14 8.63 -4.80
N GLU A 181 2.85 8.99 -4.91
CA GLU A 181 2.37 10.37 -4.99
C GLU A 181 1.14 10.54 -4.09
N VAL A 182 1.21 11.44 -3.12
CA VAL A 182 0.04 11.81 -2.31
C VAL A 182 -0.78 12.82 -3.11
N LEU A 183 -2.03 12.48 -3.41
CA LEU A 183 -2.86 13.25 -4.32
C LEU A 183 -3.73 14.30 -3.61
N PHE A 184 -4.49 13.87 -2.61
CA PHE A 184 -5.35 14.76 -1.82
C PHE A 184 -5.73 14.14 -0.48
N ASP A 185 -6.14 15.00 0.44
CA ASP A 185 -6.61 14.61 1.76
C ASP A 185 -8.12 14.36 1.77
N VAL A 186 -8.56 13.44 2.65
CA VAL A 186 -9.97 13.18 2.91
C VAL A 186 -10.21 13.31 4.42
N PRO A 187 -10.96 14.34 4.84
CA PRO A 187 -11.18 14.61 6.25
C PRO A 187 -12.14 13.62 6.90
N PRO A 188 -12.06 13.45 8.24
CA PRO A 188 -12.86 12.45 8.97
C PRO A 188 -14.36 12.56 8.81
N GLU A 189 -14.89 13.77 8.61
CA GLU A 189 -16.31 14.06 8.39
C GLU A 189 -16.89 13.44 7.13
N CYS A 190 -16.04 12.99 6.19
CA CYS A 190 -16.48 12.25 5.00
C CYS A 190 -16.88 10.80 5.27
N PHE A 191 -16.81 10.34 6.53
CA PHE A 191 -17.03 8.94 6.89
C PHE A 191 -18.09 8.72 7.96
N LEU A 192 -18.75 7.57 7.91
CA LEU A 192 -19.67 7.07 8.94
C LEU A 192 -19.27 5.63 9.34
N PRO A 193 -18.87 5.36 10.60
CA PRO A 193 -18.48 6.35 11.61
C PRO A 193 -17.23 7.15 11.21
N ALA A 194 -17.09 8.37 11.74
CA ALA A 194 -15.90 9.18 11.47
C ALA A 194 -14.65 8.57 12.13
N PRO A 195 -13.55 8.39 11.39
CA PRO A 195 -12.27 7.98 11.96
C PRO A 195 -11.66 9.11 12.81
N LYS A 196 -10.66 8.77 13.62
CA LYS A 196 -9.99 9.76 14.49
C LYS A 196 -8.92 10.59 13.75
N VAL A 197 -8.57 10.22 12.53
CA VAL A 197 -7.46 10.80 11.77
C VAL A 197 -7.90 11.09 10.34
N THR A 198 -7.27 12.08 9.73
CA THR A 198 -7.42 12.39 8.30
C THR A 198 -6.88 11.23 7.46
N SER A 199 -7.57 10.91 6.37
CA SER A 199 -7.10 10.02 5.32
C SER A 199 -6.41 10.80 4.21
N ALA A 200 -5.64 10.11 3.39
CA ALA A 200 -5.13 10.66 2.14
C ALA A 200 -5.21 9.61 1.04
N VAL A 201 -5.41 10.07 -0.16
CA VAL A 201 -5.34 9.24 -1.37
C VAL A 201 -3.91 9.25 -1.88
N LEU A 202 -3.34 8.06 -1.96
CA LEU A 202 -1.99 7.79 -2.43
C LEU A 202 -2.07 6.99 -3.71
N ARG A 203 -1.34 7.42 -4.74
CA ARG A 203 -1.13 6.63 -5.96
C ARG A 203 0.33 6.19 -6.04
N CYS A 204 0.55 4.90 -6.22
CA CYS A 204 1.85 4.28 -6.42
C CYS A 204 1.89 3.70 -7.84
N ARG A 205 2.57 4.35 -8.78
CA ARG A 205 2.85 3.76 -10.11
C ARG A 205 3.91 2.69 -9.94
N VAL A 206 3.60 1.47 -10.34
CA VAL A 206 4.54 0.35 -10.20
C VAL A 206 5.63 0.48 -11.27
N ARG A 207 6.88 0.39 -10.85
CA ARG A 207 8.03 0.46 -11.75
C ARG A 207 8.17 -0.85 -12.54
N LYS A 208 8.52 -0.75 -13.82
CA LYS A 208 8.89 -1.93 -14.62
C LYS A 208 10.21 -2.52 -14.15
N GLU A 209 11.15 -1.66 -13.79
CA GLU A 209 12.44 -2.01 -13.19
C GLU A 209 12.57 -1.32 -11.82
N PRO A 210 13.19 -1.94 -10.83
CA PRO A 210 13.42 -1.32 -9.54
C PRO A 210 14.17 0.02 -9.66
N ALA A 211 13.95 0.94 -8.71
CA ALA A 211 14.61 2.25 -8.72
C ALA A 211 16.15 2.18 -8.62
N VAL A 212 16.68 1.10 -8.08
CA VAL A 212 18.13 0.77 -8.03
C VAL A 212 18.31 -0.73 -8.25
N SER A 213 19.47 -1.14 -8.78
CA SER A 213 19.81 -2.54 -9.05
C SER A 213 21.06 -2.94 -8.27
N PRO A 214 20.96 -3.25 -6.97
CA PRO A 214 22.09 -3.66 -6.15
C PRO A 214 22.67 -4.98 -6.63
N GLN A 215 24.01 -5.07 -6.71
CA GLN A 215 24.72 -6.28 -7.16
C GLN A 215 24.56 -7.46 -6.18
N CYS A 216 24.37 -7.16 -4.91
CA CYS A 216 24.11 -8.16 -3.85
C CYS A 216 22.71 -8.82 -3.92
N GLY A 217 21.86 -8.36 -4.83
CA GLY A 217 20.48 -8.81 -4.97
C GLY A 217 19.49 -8.14 -4.01
N GLU A 218 18.21 -8.25 -4.35
CA GLU A 218 17.11 -7.57 -3.64
C GLU A 218 16.98 -8.03 -2.17
N GLU A 219 17.12 -9.32 -1.93
CA GLU A 219 16.97 -9.90 -0.58
C GLU A 219 18.00 -9.32 0.41
N PHE A 220 19.29 -9.29 -0.01
CA PHE A 220 20.35 -8.77 0.83
C PHE A 220 20.27 -7.25 0.98
N PHE A 221 19.87 -6.55 -0.08
CA PHE A 221 19.59 -5.11 -0.05
C PHE A 221 18.55 -4.79 1.05
N PHE A 222 17.38 -5.44 1.04
CA PHE A 222 16.36 -5.20 2.07
C PHE A 222 16.75 -5.73 3.46
N ARG A 223 17.61 -6.75 3.55
CA ARG A 223 18.22 -7.15 4.82
C ARG A 223 19.05 -6.00 5.40
N THR A 224 19.86 -5.33 4.55
CA THR A 224 20.68 -4.17 4.96
C THR A 224 19.80 -2.99 5.37
N VAL A 225 18.77 -2.67 4.60
CA VAL A 225 17.79 -1.63 4.95
C VAL A 225 17.15 -1.91 6.31
N ARG A 226 16.62 -3.11 6.52
CA ARG A 226 16.02 -3.49 7.81
C ARG A 226 17.01 -3.39 8.98
N ALA A 227 18.26 -3.78 8.76
CA ALA A 227 19.32 -3.66 9.78
C ALA A 227 19.58 -2.20 10.14
N ALA A 228 19.65 -1.30 9.16
CA ALA A 228 19.88 0.12 9.39
C ALA A 228 18.75 0.80 10.20
N PHE A 229 17.51 0.32 10.05
CA PHE A 229 16.33 0.84 10.77
C PHE A 229 15.96 0.04 12.03
N ALA A 230 16.70 -1.03 12.37
CA ALA A 230 16.41 -1.85 13.55
C ALA A 230 16.42 -1.05 14.85
N GLN A 231 17.23 0.00 14.91
CA GLN A 231 17.36 0.88 16.08
C GLN A 231 17.31 2.36 15.66
N ARG A 232 16.12 2.88 15.38
CA ARG A 232 15.89 4.20 14.79
C ARG A 232 16.66 5.37 15.45
N ARG A 233 16.86 5.34 16.79
CA ARG A 233 17.57 6.40 17.54
C ARG A 233 19.08 6.23 17.56
N LYS A 234 19.62 5.14 17.02
CA LYS A 234 21.07 4.86 17.00
C LYS A 234 21.70 5.28 15.66
N THR A 235 23.02 5.37 15.67
CA THR A 235 23.81 5.57 14.45
C THR A 235 23.71 4.35 13.54
N LEU A 236 23.98 4.54 12.25
CA LEU A 236 24.01 3.49 11.24
C LEU A 236 24.97 2.36 11.67
N LEU A 237 26.17 2.72 12.14
CA LEU A 237 27.16 1.77 12.65
C LEU A 237 26.61 0.89 13.78
N ASN A 238 25.94 1.49 14.76
CA ASN A 238 25.40 0.72 15.89
C ASN A 238 24.22 -0.15 15.44
N SER A 239 23.38 0.32 14.52
CA SER A 239 22.26 -0.46 13.98
C SER A 239 22.76 -1.65 13.16
N LEU A 240 23.73 -1.46 12.26
CA LEU A 240 24.35 -2.54 11.49
C LEU A 240 25.09 -3.54 12.38
N SER A 241 25.82 -3.05 13.41
CA SER A 241 26.51 -3.93 14.37
C SER A 241 25.56 -4.85 15.12
N SER A 242 24.31 -4.45 15.37
CA SER A 242 23.33 -5.31 16.02
C SER A 242 22.90 -6.53 15.17
N VAL A 243 23.09 -6.46 13.84
CA VAL A 243 22.68 -7.52 12.90
C VAL A 243 23.89 -8.26 12.31
N PHE A 244 24.93 -7.51 11.95
CA PHE A 244 26.12 -8.05 11.26
C PHE A 244 27.34 -8.18 12.16
N GLY A 245 27.29 -7.69 13.42
CA GLY A 245 28.44 -7.65 14.33
C GLY A 245 29.01 -9.01 14.72
N GLY A 246 28.24 -10.10 14.57
CA GLY A 246 28.73 -11.47 14.75
C GLY A 246 29.59 -11.99 13.60
N GLN A 247 29.49 -11.37 12.43
CA GLN A 247 30.20 -11.76 11.20
C GLN A 247 31.28 -10.73 10.82
N LEU A 248 30.99 -9.45 11.05
CA LEU A 248 31.90 -8.33 10.76
C LEU A 248 32.16 -7.53 12.03
N GLY A 249 33.44 -7.31 12.37
CA GLY A 249 33.81 -6.47 13.49
C GLY A 249 33.32 -5.02 13.30
N LYS A 250 33.14 -4.31 14.43
CA LYS A 250 32.62 -2.93 14.41
C LYS A 250 33.52 -1.98 13.61
N ASP A 251 34.84 -2.17 13.66
CA ASP A 251 35.81 -1.38 12.91
C ASP A 251 35.67 -1.62 11.39
N THR A 252 35.44 -2.87 10.99
CA THR A 252 35.19 -3.21 9.57
C THR A 252 33.90 -2.57 9.09
N LEU A 253 32.84 -2.60 9.90
CA LEU A 253 31.57 -1.90 9.56
C LEU A 253 31.75 -0.39 9.43
N ALA A 254 32.55 0.23 10.30
CA ALA A 254 32.87 1.65 10.21
C ALA A 254 33.59 1.97 8.88
N GLN A 255 34.62 1.18 8.53
CA GLN A 255 35.33 1.35 7.25
C GLN A 255 34.45 1.17 6.03
N ILE A 256 33.47 0.24 6.07
CA ILE A 256 32.51 0.06 4.99
C ILE A 256 31.65 1.33 4.82
N ILE A 257 31.14 1.87 5.93
CA ILE A 257 30.33 3.10 5.91
C ILE A 257 31.15 4.27 5.34
N GLU A 258 32.42 4.41 5.76
CA GLU A 258 33.33 5.44 5.24
C GLU A 258 33.65 5.27 3.76
N ARG A 259 33.86 4.04 3.28
CA ARG A 259 34.04 3.76 1.84
C ARG A 259 32.81 4.15 1.01
N CYS A 260 31.62 4.08 1.59
CA CYS A 260 30.39 4.57 0.96
C CYS A 260 30.23 6.10 1.04
N GLY A 261 31.18 6.82 1.62
CA GLY A 261 31.19 8.29 1.71
C GLY A 261 30.42 8.85 2.89
N PHE A 262 30.12 8.03 3.91
CA PHE A 262 29.37 8.48 5.09
C PHE A 262 30.22 8.47 6.36
N ASP A 263 29.90 9.40 7.26
CA ASP A 263 30.39 9.36 8.63
C ASP A 263 29.73 8.20 9.39
N PRO A 264 30.47 7.36 10.16
CA PRO A 264 29.91 6.27 10.94
C PRO A 264 28.83 6.68 11.97
N THR A 265 28.78 7.98 12.32
CA THR A 265 27.74 8.52 13.21
C THR A 265 26.44 8.87 12.51
N VAL A 266 26.39 8.81 11.16
CA VAL A 266 25.15 9.04 10.38
C VAL A 266 24.04 8.09 10.84
N ARG A 267 22.79 8.50 10.68
CA ARG A 267 21.64 7.62 10.92
C ARG A 267 21.12 7.05 9.60
N GLY A 268 20.57 5.84 9.63
CA GLY A 268 20.00 5.17 8.46
C GLY A 268 18.95 6.01 7.72
N GLU A 269 18.18 6.84 8.45
CA GLU A 269 17.17 7.73 7.86
C GLU A 269 17.75 8.81 6.92
N ARG A 270 19.07 9.01 6.88
CA ARG A 270 19.74 9.97 5.99
C ARG A 270 20.09 9.38 4.62
N LEU A 271 20.06 8.06 4.49
CA LEU A 271 20.43 7.34 3.26
C LEU A 271 19.20 7.13 2.38
N GLY A 272 19.35 7.42 1.09
CA GLY A 272 18.37 7.09 0.05
C GLY A 272 18.64 5.72 -0.58
N LEU A 273 17.90 5.38 -1.63
CA LEU A 273 17.97 4.07 -2.30
C LEU A 273 19.38 3.80 -2.87
N SER A 274 19.99 4.79 -3.53
CA SER A 274 21.31 4.62 -4.15
C SER A 274 22.41 4.40 -3.12
N GLU A 275 22.35 5.14 -2.02
CA GLU A 275 23.29 5.01 -0.92
C GLU A 275 23.13 3.66 -0.20
N PHE A 276 21.91 3.20 -0.01
CA PHE A 276 21.65 1.85 0.53
C PHE A 276 22.11 0.75 -0.42
N ALA A 277 21.98 0.92 -1.74
CA ALA A 277 22.50 -0.05 -2.71
C ALA A 277 24.03 -0.17 -2.62
N ALA A 278 24.75 0.94 -2.61
CA ALA A 278 26.19 0.95 -2.43
C ALA A 278 26.63 0.33 -1.10
N LEU A 279 25.95 0.66 -0.01
CA LEU A 279 26.22 0.10 1.32
C LEU A 279 25.98 -1.43 1.35
N ALA A 280 24.88 -1.89 0.77
CA ALA A 280 24.55 -3.31 0.72
C ALA A 280 25.58 -4.09 -0.11
N ASP A 281 25.99 -3.55 -1.24
CA ASP A 281 27.01 -4.18 -2.11
C ASP A 281 28.37 -4.28 -1.40
N GLU A 282 28.80 -3.25 -0.69
CA GLU A 282 30.05 -3.29 0.07
C GLU A 282 29.99 -4.24 1.27
N LEU A 283 28.86 -4.31 1.99
CA LEU A 283 28.62 -5.29 3.05
C LEU A 283 28.65 -6.72 2.50
N TYR A 284 27.99 -6.95 1.37
CA TYR A 284 27.94 -8.26 0.72
C TYR A 284 29.33 -8.75 0.31
N LYS A 285 30.12 -7.88 -0.34
CA LYS A 285 31.52 -8.18 -0.74
C LYS A 285 32.37 -8.55 0.48
N GLU A 286 32.24 -7.84 1.59
CA GLU A 286 33.05 -8.11 2.78
C GLU A 286 32.67 -9.42 3.46
N LEU A 287 31.37 -9.78 3.47
CA LEU A 287 30.87 -11.03 4.05
C LEU A 287 31.21 -12.28 3.25
N HIS A 288 31.59 -12.11 1.97
CA HIS A 288 31.88 -13.24 1.05
C HIS A 288 33.36 -13.28 0.57
N LYS A 289 34.24 -12.55 1.28
CA LYS A 289 35.70 -12.70 1.18
C LYS A 289 36.16 -13.99 1.88
#